data_bc2d3f1bdf553da011908690c7507707
#
_entry.id   bc2d3f1bdf553da011908690c7507707
#
_cell.length_a   1.000
_cell.length_b   1.000
_cell.length_c   1.000
_cell.angle_alpha   90.00
_cell.angle_beta   90.00
_cell.angle_gamma   90.00
#
_symmetry.space_group_name_H-M   'P 1'
#
loop_
_entity.id
_entity.type
_entity.pdbx_description
1 polymer ?
#
loop_
_entity_poly.entity_id
_entity_poly.type
_entity_poly.pdbx_seq_one_letter_code
_entity_poly.pdbx_strand_id
1 'polypeptide(L)'
;MHRASISADIVIVGASFSGAACAIAAAQRGLRVCVLERKDDPGAKLRTTGIIVKEAAEQTLLNQVPASMTRRIGEVRLYAPNLKQVALAAPGYYFLTTDTPAVMRWLAEQMRANGVDLRLGSAFTTCQRAPGGWHVEGVGSTRYLVGADGARSRVARRCGMGEVRQFLYGIEYEFPGATLAHPDALHCFMSKRFAPGYIGWITQSPTGVQAGLALRHDPANARVPDIDGFLLRVGAAGGLPRHLKPGHTRAGLIPCSGPVLDMARDNAILIGDAAGIVSPVTAGGIHSAWEHGWKVGRAIAAHLRDGGPGPEQVAIDAAPRFRAKRALRWAYDRLQFDWPFDLLLHSPPLRWAAEQVYFHKRRC
;
A
#
# COMPACT_ATOMS: atom_id res chain seq x y z
N MET A 1 -35.83 -13.30 -23.82
CA MET A 1 -34.48 -13.12 -23.25
C MET A 1 -34.61 -12.86 -21.74
N HIS A 2 -34.35 -13.85 -20.89
CA HIS A 2 -34.31 -13.65 -19.44
C HIS A 2 -33.16 -12.68 -19.12
N ARG A 3 -33.47 -11.49 -18.62
CA ARG A 3 -32.45 -10.64 -17.99
C ARG A 3 -31.89 -11.41 -16.79
N ALA A 4 -30.66 -11.89 -16.87
CA ALA A 4 -30.00 -12.50 -15.74
C ALA A 4 -30.12 -11.53 -14.54
N SER A 5 -30.63 -12.01 -13.42
CA SER A 5 -30.77 -11.17 -12.23
C SER A 5 -29.40 -10.71 -11.77
N ILE A 6 -29.23 -9.41 -11.55
CA ILE A 6 -27.97 -8.83 -11.04
C ILE A 6 -27.80 -9.27 -9.59
N SER A 7 -26.76 -10.03 -9.31
CA SER A 7 -26.47 -10.57 -7.98
C SER A 7 -25.89 -9.50 -7.04
N ALA A 8 -25.02 -8.62 -7.58
CA ALA A 8 -24.44 -7.46 -6.89
C ALA A 8 -24.31 -6.28 -7.86
N ASP A 9 -24.39 -5.06 -7.38
CA ASP A 9 -24.15 -3.88 -8.22
C ASP A 9 -22.66 -3.72 -8.49
N ILE A 10 -21.82 -4.07 -7.51
CA ILE A 10 -20.36 -4.08 -7.61
C ILE A 10 -19.81 -5.38 -7.03
N VAL A 11 -18.87 -6.00 -7.75
CA VAL A 11 -17.98 -7.04 -7.22
C VAL A 11 -16.58 -6.44 -7.10
N ILE A 12 -15.99 -6.52 -5.90
CA ILE A 12 -14.63 -6.04 -5.61
C ILE A 12 -13.76 -7.24 -5.28
N VAL A 13 -12.59 -7.34 -5.91
CA VAL A 13 -11.62 -8.42 -5.67
C VAL A 13 -10.49 -7.89 -4.82
N GLY A 14 -10.40 -8.35 -3.56
CA GLY A 14 -9.41 -7.95 -2.56
C GLY A 14 -9.98 -7.04 -1.47
N ALA A 15 -9.77 -7.43 -0.20
CA ALA A 15 -10.31 -6.77 0.99
C ALA A 15 -9.25 -5.95 1.76
N SER A 16 -8.23 -5.41 1.06
CA SER A 16 -7.24 -4.52 1.68
C SER A 16 -7.70 -3.05 1.66
N PHE A 17 -6.85 -2.11 2.00
CA PHE A 17 -7.19 -0.70 2.17
C PHE A 17 -8.02 -0.10 1.02
N SER A 18 -7.62 -0.30 -0.23
CA SER A 18 -8.36 0.26 -1.38
C SER A 18 -9.69 -0.44 -1.62
N GLY A 19 -9.73 -1.77 -1.45
CA GLY A 19 -10.95 -2.55 -1.61
C GLY A 19 -11.97 -2.22 -0.52
N ALA A 20 -11.53 -2.12 0.74
CA ALA A 20 -12.39 -1.72 1.86
C ALA A 20 -12.94 -0.30 1.67
N ALA A 21 -12.09 0.66 1.28
CA ALA A 21 -12.51 2.03 1.00
C ALA A 21 -13.59 2.09 -0.09
N CYS A 22 -13.37 1.37 -1.22
CA CYS A 22 -14.33 1.31 -2.32
C CYS A 22 -15.65 0.66 -1.89
N ALA A 23 -15.57 -0.47 -1.18
CA ALA A 23 -16.73 -1.22 -0.71
C ALA A 23 -17.61 -0.40 0.23
N ILE A 24 -17.00 0.18 1.26
CA ILE A 24 -17.72 1.00 2.26
C ILE A 24 -18.33 2.22 1.59
N ALA A 25 -17.58 2.94 0.76
CA ALA A 25 -18.06 4.15 0.08
C ALA A 25 -19.27 3.87 -0.84
N ALA A 26 -19.29 2.73 -1.50
CA ALA A 26 -20.39 2.30 -2.36
C ALA A 26 -21.60 1.80 -1.55
N ALA A 27 -21.38 0.99 -0.52
CA ALA A 27 -22.42 0.45 0.33
C ALA A 27 -23.15 1.53 1.12
N GLN A 28 -22.43 2.53 1.66
CA GLN A 28 -23.02 3.70 2.32
C GLN A 28 -23.97 4.51 1.41
N ARG A 29 -23.88 4.30 0.10
CA ARG A 29 -24.77 4.92 -0.89
C ARG A 29 -25.83 3.94 -1.40
N GLY A 30 -26.05 2.83 -0.69
CA GLY A 30 -27.15 1.88 -0.92
C GLY A 30 -26.91 0.94 -2.10
N LEU A 31 -25.68 0.72 -2.55
CA LEU A 31 -25.37 -0.31 -3.53
C LEU A 31 -25.17 -1.67 -2.86
N ARG A 32 -25.56 -2.74 -3.57
CA ARG A 32 -25.25 -4.11 -3.19
C ARG A 32 -23.81 -4.42 -3.59
N VAL A 33 -22.93 -4.55 -2.60
CA VAL A 33 -21.50 -4.76 -2.79
C VAL A 33 -21.10 -6.13 -2.31
N CYS A 34 -20.44 -6.91 -3.18
CA CYS A 34 -19.79 -8.16 -2.83
C CYS A 34 -18.27 -8.01 -2.92
N VAL A 35 -17.55 -8.39 -1.87
CA VAL A 35 -16.09 -8.37 -1.82
C VAL A 35 -15.57 -9.80 -1.72
N LEU A 36 -14.70 -10.19 -2.64
CA LEU A 36 -14.00 -11.47 -2.63
C LEU A 36 -12.61 -11.31 -2.03
N GLU A 37 -12.33 -11.99 -0.93
CA GLU A 37 -10.98 -12.09 -0.35
C GLU A 37 -10.56 -13.56 -0.30
N ARG A 38 -9.41 -13.87 -0.91
CA ARG A 38 -8.90 -15.24 -1.01
C ARG A 38 -8.44 -15.86 0.31
N LYS A 39 -8.15 -15.02 1.33
CA LYS A 39 -7.70 -15.45 2.64
C LYS A 39 -8.91 -15.67 3.55
N ASP A 40 -8.86 -16.71 4.38
CA ASP A 40 -9.87 -16.96 5.41
C ASP A 40 -9.77 -15.94 6.55
N ASP A 41 -8.53 -15.49 6.88
CA ASP A 41 -8.25 -14.40 7.78
C ASP A 41 -7.66 -13.22 7.00
N PRO A 42 -8.31 -12.05 6.96
CA PRO A 42 -7.82 -10.87 6.26
C PRO A 42 -6.50 -10.35 6.86
N GLY A 43 -6.22 -10.65 8.14
CA GLY A 43 -4.97 -10.31 8.82
C GLY A 43 -3.81 -11.27 8.54
N ALA A 44 -4.04 -12.42 7.89
CA ALA A 44 -2.98 -13.37 7.61
C ALA A 44 -2.20 -13.03 6.32
N LYS A 45 -0.94 -13.51 6.24
CA LYS A 45 -0.09 -13.45 5.03
C LYS A 45 -0.06 -12.05 4.39
N LEU A 46 0.13 -11.02 5.21
CA LEU A 46 0.17 -9.62 4.76
C LEU A 46 1.45 -9.32 3.95
N ARG A 47 1.37 -8.28 3.11
CA ARG A 47 2.47 -7.83 2.24
C ARG A 47 2.75 -6.33 2.40
N THR A 48 2.32 -5.76 3.51
CA THR A 48 2.50 -4.34 3.85
C THR A 48 2.97 -4.21 5.29
N THR A 49 3.88 -3.28 5.54
CA THR A 49 4.31 -2.88 6.90
C THR A 49 3.17 -2.23 7.68
N GLY A 50 2.26 -1.52 6.98
CA GLY A 50 1.14 -0.85 7.63
C GLY A 50 1.50 0.50 8.24
N ILE A 51 2.42 1.24 7.62
CA ILE A 51 2.71 2.63 8.02
C ILE A 51 1.69 3.57 7.37
N ILE A 52 0.91 4.24 8.21
CA ILE A 52 -0.14 5.17 7.81
C ILE A 52 0.37 6.61 8.01
N VAL A 53 0.26 7.44 6.98
CA VAL A 53 0.60 8.87 7.05
C VAL A 53 -0.50 9.66 7.76
N LYS A 54 -0.15 10.80 8.37
CA LYS A 54 -1.06 11.67 9.13
C LYS A 54 -2.36 11.96 8.37
N GLU A 55 -2.27 12.25 7.08
CA GLU A 55 -3.44 12.59 6.27
C GLU A 55 -4.44 11.43 6.18
N ALA A 56 -3.95 10.21 6.01
CA ALA A 56 -4.83 9.05 6.01
C ALA A 56 -5.43 8.81 7.41
N ALA A 57 -4.63 9.00 8.45
CA ALA A 57 -5.05 8.83 9.84
C ALA A 57 -6.10 9.87 10.29
N GLU A 58 -6.11 11.07 9.73
CA GLU A 58 -7.01 12.15 10.18
C GLU A 58 -8.19 12.41 9.23
N GLN A 59 -8.00 12.19 7.92
CA GLN A 59 -8.94 12.62 6.88
C GLN A 59 -9.76 11.46 6.28
N THR A 60 -9.55 10.25 6.75
CA THR A 60 -10.26 9.07 6.24
C THR A 60 -10.88 8.25 7.37
N LEU A 61 -11.63 7.19 7.03
CA LEU A 61 -12.18 6.27 8.02
C LEU A 61 -11.10 5.67 8.94
N LEU A 62 -9.84 5.71 8.54
CA LEU A 62 -8.72 5.21 9.36
C LEU A 62 -8.51 6.03 10.64
N ASN A 63 -9.15 7.19 10.80
CA ASN A 63 -9.23 7.94 12.06
C ASN A 63 -9.98 7.18 13.17
N GLN A 64 -10.77 6.18 12.81
CA GLN A 64 -11.54 5.36 13.73
C GLN A 64 -10.83 4.05 14.13
N VAL A 65 -9.64 3.81 13.60
CA VAL A 65 -8.82 2.64 14.01
C VAL A 65 -8.53 2.75 15.51
N PRO A 66 -8.83 1.72 16.31
CA PRO A 66 -8.56 1.73 17.74
C PRO A 66 -7.10 2.09 18.08
N ALA A 67 -6.91 2.96 19.07
CA ALA A 67 -5.59 3.43 19.48
C ALA A 67 -4.64 2.28 19.89
N SER A 68 -5.20 1.17 20.41
CA SER A 68 -4.45 -0.04 20.75
C SER A 68 -3.81 -0.74 19.53
N MET A 69 -4.33 -0.49 18.32
CA MET A 69 -3.83 -1.06 17.07
C MET A 69 -2.81 -0.16 16.37
N THR A 70 -2.50 1.02 16.94
CA THR A 70 -1.62 2.00 16.30
C THR A 70 -0.58 2.54 17.29
N ARG A 71 0.57 2.95 16.75
CA ARG A 71 1.59 3.69 17.50
C ARG A 71 2.01 4.91 16.69
N ARG A 72 2.07 6.07 17.36
CA ARG A 72 2.51 7.34 16.75
C ARG A 72 4.04 7.40 16.69
N ILE A 73 4.56 7.74 15.52
CA ILE A 73 5.98 7.95 15.22
C ILE A 73 6.15 9.41 14.78
N GLY A 74 6.91 10.19 15.53
CA GLY A 74 7.09 11.64 15.28
C GLY A 74 8.39 12.00 14.55
N GLU A 75 9.33 11.07 14.42
CA GLU A 75 10.67 11.31 13.89
C GLU A 75 11.02 10.31 12.78
N VAL A 76 11.80 10.76 11.80
CA VAL A 76 12.48 9.89 10.83
C VAL A 76 13.97 10.03 11.04
N ARG A 77 14.67 8.93 11.28
CA ARG A 77 16.14 8.87 11.31
C ARG A 77 16.64 8.28 10.02
N LEU A 78 17.29 9.10 9.21
CA LEU A 78 17.88 8.68 7.95
C LEU A 78 19.36 8.37 8.15
N TYR A 79 19.78 7.17 7.77
CA TYR A 79 21.15 6.68 7.91
C TYR A 79 21.82 6.58 6.54
N ALA A 80 23.02 7.13 6.43
CA ALA A 80 23.92 6.90 5.31
C ALA A 80 24.52 5.47 5.35
N PRO A 81 25.14 4.98 4.29
CA PRO A 81 25.78 3.65 4.25
C PRO A 81 26.86 3.46 5.34
N ASN A 82 27.55 4.52 5.76
CA ASN A 82 28.52 4.52 6.86
C ASN A 82 27.88 4.61 8.25
N LEU A 83 26.54 4.57 8.34
CA LEU A 83 25.72 4.67 9.55
C LEU A 83 25.72 6.03 10.27
N LYS A 84 26.30 7.08 9.68
CA LYS A 84 26.00 8.45 10.11
C LYS A 84 24.51 8.72 9.91
N GLN A 85 23.88 9.43 10.85
CA GLN A 85 22.44 9.67 10.82
C GLN A 85 22.10 11.15 10.87
N VAL A 86 20.94 11.49 10.33
CA VAL A 86 20.26 12.77 10.53
C VAL A 86 18.84 12.52 11.01
N ALA A 87 18.46 13.21 12.08
CA ALA A 87 17.09 13.20 12.57
C ALA A 87 16.26 14.26 11.83
N LEU A 88 15.10 13.88 11.34
CA LEU A 88 14.17 14.71 10.61
C LEU A 88 12.83 14.67 11.33
N ALA A 89 12.25 15.82 11.58
CA ALA A 89 10.90 15.95 12.14
C ALA A 89 10.21 17.17 11.54
N ALA A 90 8.91 17.15 11.46
CA ALA A 90 8.12 18.32 11.10
C ALA A 90 7.11 18.60 12.23
N PRO A 91 6.97 19.85 12.70
CA PRO A 91 6.04 20.20 13.76
C PRO A 91 4.64 19.71 13.46
N GLY A 92 4.05 19.00 14.42
CA GLY A 92 2.68 18.48 14.29
C GLY A 92 2.49 17.34 13.28
N TYR A 93 3.53 16.89 12.56
CA TYR A 93 3.45 15.76 11.65
C TYR A 93 3.81 14.44 12.35
N TYR A 94 3.20 13.35 11.93
CA TYR A 94 3.48 12.01 12.44
C TYR A 94 3.09 10.93 11.42
N PHE A 95 3.61 9.75 11.65
CA PHE A 95 3.15 8.50 11.04
C PHE A 95 2.50 7.63 12.11
N LEU A 96 1.62 6.74 11.71
CA LEU A 96 1.17 5.64 12.56
C LEU A 96 1.77 4.33 12.03
N THR A 97 2.47 3.60 12.89
CA THR A 97 2.73 2.19 12.67
C THR A 97 1.59 1.39 13.26
N THR A 98 1.30 0.21 12.71
CA THR A 98 0.09 -0.53 13.06
C THR A 98 0.40 -1.98 13.48
N ASP A 99 -0.48 -2.53 14.33
CA ASP A 99 -0.77 -3.96 14.30
C ASP A 99 -1.59 -4.23 13.04
N THR A 100 -0.87 -4.44 11.93
CA THR A 100 -1.49 -4.53 10.61
C THR A 100 -2.48 -5.71 10.50
N PRO A 101 -2.22 -6.89 11.10
CA PRO A 101 -3.21 -7.96 11.19
C PRO A 101 -4.53 -7.53 11.84
N ALA A 102 -4.45 -6.86 12.99
CA ALA A 102 -5.64 -6.37 13.69
C ALA A 102 -6.38 -5.31 12.88
N VAL A 103 -5.67 -4.37 12.26
CA VAL A 103 -6.27 -3.34 11.38
C VAL A 103 -6.99 -3.97 10.19
N MET A 104 -6.45 -5.03 9.57
CA MET A 104 -7.13 -5.71 8.46
C MET A 104 -8.42 -6.41 8.90
N ARG A 105 -8.43 -7.04 10.08
CA ARG A 105 -9.64 -7.64 10.65
C ARG A 105 -10.67 -6.58 10.99
N TRP A 106 -10.25 -5.48 11.60
CA TRP A 106 -11.10 -4.31 11.87
C TRP A 106 -11.72 -3.74 10.58
N LEU A 107 -10.95 -3.60 9.48
CA LEU A 107 -11.49 -3.18 8.18
C LEU A 107 -12.53 -4.16 7.63
N ALA A 108 -12.34 -5.47 7.83
CA ALA A 108 -13.33 -6.48 7.45
C ALA A 108 -14.64 -6.31 8.24
N GLU A 109 -14.54 -6.01 9.54
CA GLU A 109 -15.71 -5.71 10.39
C GLU A 109 -16.41 -4.43 9.92
N GLN A 110 -15.64 -3.36 9.60
CA GLN A 110 -16.23 -2.12 9.06
C GLN A 110 -16.97 -2.36 7.73
N MET A 111 -16.44 -3.20 6.83
CA MET A 111 -17.15 -3.57 5.61
C MET A 111 -18.50 -4.26 5.94
N ARG A 112 -18.50 -5.25 6.84
CA ARG A 112 -19.71 -5.95 7.25
C ARG A 112 -20.72 -5.03 7.93
N ALA A 113 -20.25 -4.16 8.82
CA ALA A 113 -21.09 -3.16 9.49
C ALA A 113 -21.78 -2.19 8.52
N ASN A 114 -21.20 -1.96 7.34
CA ASN A 114 -21.79 -1.16 6.27
C ASN A 114 -22.61 -2.00 5.26
N GLY A 115 -22.93 -3.27 5.56
CA GLY A 115 -23.78 -4.11 4.74
C GLY A 115 -23.08 -4.71 3.50
N VAL A 116 -21.76 -4.76 3.49
CA VAL A 116 -20.98 -5.40 2.42
C VAL A 116 -21.02 -6.94 2.58
N ASP A 117 -21.36 -7.66 1.51
CA ASP A 117 -21.21 -9.13 1.42
C ASP A 117 -19.70 -9.46 1.28
N LEU A 118 -19.00 -9.54 2.42
CA LEU A 118 -17.57 -9.90 2.46
C LEU A 118 -17.41 -11.41 2.54
N ARG A 119 -16.90 -11.99 1.45
CA ARG A 119 -16.64 -13.44 1.31
C ARG A 119 -15.15 -13.70 1.51
N LEU A 120 -14.79 -14.17 2.69
CA LEU A 120 -13.45 -14.66 3.01
C LEU A 120 -13.25 -16.08 2.45
N GLY A 121 -12.00 -16.53 2.29
CA GLY A 121 -11.69 -17.83 1.66
C GLY A 121 -12.08 -17.92 0.19
N SER A 122 -12.49 -16.80 -0.43
CA SER A 122 -13.10 -16.75 -1.76
C SER A 122 -12.16 -16.10 -2.76
N ALA A 123 -11.42 -16.92 -3.49
CA ALA A 123 -10.49 -16.44 -4.51
C ALA A 123 -11.23 -16.10 -5.82
N PHE A 124 -10.95 -14.93 -6.39
CA PHE A 124 -11.35 -14.63 -7.77
C PHE A 124 -10.61 -15.56 -8.74
N THR A 125 -11.34 -16.25 -9.59
CA THR A 125 -10.84 -17.20 -10.57
C THR A 125 -10.97 -16.67 -11.98
N THR A 126 -12.20 -16.36 -12.41
CA THR A 126 -12.47 -15.87 -13.77
C THR A 126 -13.71 -14.98 -13.80
N CYS A 127 -13.84 -14.23 -14.89
CA CYS A 127 -15.01 -13.44 -15.22
C CYS A 127 -15.22 -13.47 -16.73
N GLN A 128 -16.45 -13.17 -17.16
CA GLN A 128 -16.84 -13.03 -18.55
C GLN A 128 -17.66 -11.76 -18.74
N ARG A 129 -17.58 -11.16 -19.92
CA ARG A 129 -18.44 -10.05 -20.29
C ARG A 129 -19.89 -10.51 -20.33
N ALA A 130 -20.77 -9.70 -19.80
CA ALA A 130 -22.20 -9.90 -19.81
C ALA A 130 -22.93 -8.61 -20.21
N PRO A 131 -24.18 -8.67 -20.69
CA PRO A 131 -24.95 -7.47 -20.98
C PRO A 131 -25.04 -6.55 -19.77
N GLY A 132 -24.52 -5.34 -19.90
CA GLY A 132 -24.52 -4.32 -18.84
C GLY A 132 -23.47 -4.51 -17.73
N GLY A 133 -22.46 -5.37 -17.91
CA GLY A 133 -21.39 -5.57 -16.93
C GLY A 133 -20.61 -6.87 -17.08
N TRP A 134 -20.48 -7.60 -16.00
CA TRP A 134 -19.66 -8.82 -15.90
C TRP A 134 -20.42 -9.97 -15.23
N HIS A 135 -20.11 -11.18 -15.60
CA HIS A 135 -20.42 -12.38 -14.83
C HIS A 135 -19.16 -12.85 -14.13
N VAL A 136 -19.18 -12.90 -12.81
CA VAL A 136 -18.05 -13.32 -11.96
C VAL A 136 -18.35 -14.70 -11.39
N GLU A 137 -17.45 -15.66 -11.62
CA GLU A 137 -17.59 -17.02 -11.12
C GLU A 137 -17.74 -17.04 -9.59
N GLY A 138 -18.70 -17.84 -9.09
CA GLY A 138 -19.02 -17.93 -7.66
C GLY A 138 -19.85 -16.77 -7.10
N VAL A 139 -20.11 -15.71 -7.90
CA VAL A 139 -20.95 -14.57 -7.47
C VAL A 139 -22.17 -14.41 -8.38
N GLY A 140 -22.00 -14.44 -9.69
CA GLY A 140 -23.04 -14.16 -10.68
C GLY A 140 -22.84 -12.84 -11.40
N SER A 141 -23.92 -12.20 -11.86
CA SER A 141 -23.87 -10.98 -12.65
C SER A 141 -23.70 -9.73 -11.79
N THR A 142 -22.84 -8.82 -12.25
CA THR A 142 -22.55 -7.53 -11.62
C THR A 142 -22.46 -6.42 -12.66
N ARG A 143 -22.80 -5.19 -12.28
CA ARG A 143 -22.66 -4.01 -13.16
C ARG A 143 -21.22 -3.56 -13.27
N TYR A 144 -20.49 -3.55 -12.16
CA TYR A 144 -19.08 -3.16 -12.10
C TYR A 144 -18.22 -4.23 -11.47
N LEU A 145 -17.01 -4.45 -12.02
CA LEU A 145 -15.97 -5.29 -11.47
C LEU A 145 -14.78 -4.41 -11.05
N VAL A 146 -14.40 -4.44 -9.79
CA VAL A 146 -13.28 -3.64 -9.28
C VAL A 146 -12.14 -4.55 -8.83
N GLY A 147 -10.95 -4.36 -9.43
CA GLY A 147 -9.72 -5.05 -9.07
C GLY A 147 -8.95 -4.28 -7.99
N ALA A 148 -8.94 -4.82 -6.76
CA ALA A 148 -8.16 -4.36 -5.60
C ALA A 148 -7.21 -5.48 -5.11
N ASP A 149 -6.83 -6.40 -6.01
CA ASP A 149 -6.19 -7.68 -5.75
C ASP A 149 -4.64 -7.61 -5.75
N GLY A 150 -4.10 -6.40 -5.63
CA GLY A 150 -2.69 -6.13 -5.40
C GLY A 150 -1.83 -6.13 -6.66
N ALA A 151 -0.52 -6.05 -6.47
CA ALA A 151 0.49 -5.74 -7.48
C ALA A 151 0.51 -6.67 -8.72
N ARG A 152 0.05 -7.91 -8.57
CA ARG A 152 -0.12 -8.87 -9.68
C ARG A 152 -1.60 -9.19 -9.89
N SER A 153 -2.37 -8.18 -10.25
CA SER A 153 -3.82 -8.27 -10.41
C SER A 153 -4.24 -9.37 -11.39
N ARG A 154 -5.10 -10.26 -10.90
CA ARG A 154 -5.79 -11.23 -11.76
C ARG A 154 -6.93 -10.57 -12.55
N VAL A 155 -7.59 -9.58 -11.93
CA VAL A 155 -8.64 -8.80 -12.61
C VAL A 155 -8.04 -8.11 -13.83
N ALA A 156 -6.89 -7.42 -13.68
CA ALA A 156 -6.20 -6.79 -14.80
C ALA A 156 -5.99 -7.77 -15.99
N ARG A 157 -5.42 -8.93 -15.70
CA ARG A 157 -5.15 -9.95 -16.73
C ARG A 157 -6.41 -10.52 -17.37
N ARG A 158 -7.43 -10.83 -16.55
CA ARG A 158 -8.69 -11.43 -17.06
C ARG A 158 -9.52 -10.46 -17.87
N CYS A 159 -9.45 -9.16 -17.54
CA CYS A 159 -10.17 -8.12 -18.26
C CYS A 159 -9.34 -7.47 -19.39
N GLY A 160 -8.10 -7.94 -19.65
CA GLY A 160 -7.24 -7.38 -20.68
C GLY A 160 -6.85 -5.92 -20.43
N MET A 161 -6.66 -5.55 -19.16
CA MET A 161 -6.33 -4.19 -18.71
C MET A 161 -4.82 -4.00 -18.54
N GLY A 162 -4.42 -2.76 -18.24
CA GLY A 162 -3.02 -2.45 -17.94
C GLY A 162 -2.50 -3.20 -16.70
N GLU A 163 -1.25 -3.67 -16.76
CA GLU A 163 -0.60 -4.38 -15.68
C GLU A 163 0.61 -3.61 -15.15
N VAL A 164 0.85 -3.70 -13.84
CA VAL A 164 2.08 -3.20 -13.24
C VAL A 164 3.25 -4.06 -13.69
N ARG A 165 4.32 -3.42 -14.18
CA ARG A 165 5.49 -4.12 -14.74
C ARG A 165 6.78 -3.90 -13.95
N GLN A 166 6.80 -2.89 -13.08
CA GLN A 166 8.00 -2.53 -12.31
C GLN A 166 7.70 -2.63 -10.81
N PHE A 167 8.58 -3.34 -10.11
CA PHE A 167 8.40 -3.65 -8.71
C PHE A 167 9.67 -3.42 -7.90
N LEU A 168 9.49 -3.16 -6.62
CA LEU A 168 10.44 -3.50 -5.58
C LEU A 168 10.04 -4.88 -5.03
N TYR A 169 11.01 -5.64 -4.56
CA TYR A 169 10.78 -6.85 -3.76
C TYR A 169 11.22 -6.57 -2.34
N GLY A 170 10.27 -6.62 -1.41
CA GLY A 170 10.50 -6.37 0.01
C GLY A 170 10.40 -7.63 0.84
N ILE A 171 11.20 -7.69 1.91
CA ILE A 171 11.11 -8.65 2.98
C ILE A 171 11.15 -7.92 4.32
N GLU A 172 10.38 -8.37 5.28
CA GLU A 172 10.25 -7.79 6.61
C GLU A 172 10.17 -8.88 7.66
N TYR A 173 10.92 -8.72 8.75
CA TYR A 173 10.80 -9.49 9.96
C TYR A 173 10.00 -8.72 11.01
N GLU A 174 9.18 -9.43 11.75
CA GLU A 174 8.51 -8.93 12.95
C GLU A 174 9.12 -9.60 14.18
N PHE A 175 9.39 -8.78 15.20
CA PHE A 175 9.94 -9.20 16.49
C PHE A 175 8.90 -8.90 17.59
N PRO A 176 7.96 -9.81 17.86
CA PRO A 176 6.90 -9.59 18.84
C PRO A 176 7.48 -9.31 20.23
N GLY A 177 6.90 -8.33 20.93
CA GLY A 177 7.31 -7.91 22.27
C GLY A 177 8.64 -7.16 22.34
N ALA A 178 9.40 -7.04 21.25
CA ALA A 178 10.64 -6.30 21.25
C ALA A 178 10.39 -4.79 21.32
N THR A 179 11.34 -4.06 21.94
CA THR A 179 11.30 -2.60 22.04
C THR A 179 12.62 -2.01 21.55
N LEU A 180 12.53 -0.97 20.71
CA LEU A 180 13.68 -0.22 20.20
C LEU A 180 14.22 0.74 21.27
N ALA A 181 15.51 1.05 21.21
CA ALA A 181 16.11 2.10 22.02
C ALA A 181 15.51 3.50 21.72
N HIS A 182 15.04 3.72 20.50
CA HIS A 182 14.37 4.95 20.06
C HIS A 182 13.03 4.59 19.38
N PRO A 183 11.98 4.29 20.19
CA PRO A 183 10.74 3.71 19.68
C PRO A 183 9.83 4.70 18.96
N ASP A 184 10.09 6.01 19.04
CA ASP A 184 9.29 7.07 18.42
C ASP A 184 9.85 7.53 17.06
N ALA A 185 10.86 6.79 16.54
CA ALA A 185 11.49 7.05 15.27
C ALA A 185 11.23 5.93 14.25
N LEU A 186 11.05 6.32 12.99
CA LEU A 186 11.19 5.47 11.82
C LEU A 186 12.65 5.54 11.34
N HIS A 187 13.39 4.46 11.52
CA HIS A 187 14.78 4.35 11.10
C HIS A 187 14.85 3.91 9.64
N CYS A 188 15.42 4.74 8.76
CA CYS A 188 15.53 4.51 7.32
C CYS A 188 17.00 4.40 6.92
N PHE A 189 17.42 3.28 6.34
CA PHE A 189 18.80 2.98 6.01
C PHE A 189 19.00 2.99 4.50
N MET A 190 19.90 3.84 4.01
CA MET A 190 20.35 3.84 2.61
C MET A 190 21.53 2.88 2.46
N SER A 191 21.48 1.98 1.49
CA SER A 191 22.58 1.09 1.17
C SER A 191 22.40 0.47 -0.20
N LYS A 192 23.29 0.75 -1.13
CA LYS A 192 23.29 0.08 -2.43
C LYS A 192 23.60 -1.41 -2.30
N ARG A 193 24.36 -1.80 -1.28
CA ARG A 193 24.70 -3.20 -1.03
C ARG A 193 23.48 -4.04 -0.68
N PHE A 194 22.66 -3.60 0.28
CA PHE A 194 21.54 -4.38 0.81
C PHE A 194 20.21 -4.05 0.13
N ALA A 195 19.99 -2.78 -0.20
CA ALA A 195 18.73 -2.28 -0.72
C ALA A 195 18.93 -1.50 -2.04
N PRO A 196 19.53 -2.11 -3.10
CA PRO A 196 19.72 -1.41 -4.37
C PRO A 196 18.37 -0.96 -4.93
N GLY A 197 18.29 0.31 -5.21
CA GLY A 197 17.07 0.95 -5.71
C GLY A 197 16.01 1.26 -4.65
N TYR A 198 16.25 1.01 -3.36
CA TYR A 198 15.34 1.40 -2.28
C TYR A 198 16.09 1.61 -0.95
N ILE A 199 15.44 1.32 0.17
CA ILE A 199 15.97 1.47 1.53
C ILE A 199 15.66 0.24 2.40
N GLY A 200 16.35 0.15 3.54
CA GLY A 200 15.91 -0.66 4.67
C GLY A 200 15.22 0.19 5.73
N TRP A 201 14.43 -0.42 6.59
CA TRP A 201 13.73 0.26 7.68
C TRP A 201 13.69 -0.59 8.95
N ILE A 202 13.66 0.11 10.11
CA ILE A 202 13.35 -0.46 11.42
C ILE A 202 12.38 0.49 12.10
N THR A 203 11.30 -0.02 12.68
CA THR A 203 10.30 0.82 13.38
C THR A 203 9.63 0.06 14.50
N GLN A 204 9.21 0.79 15.54
CA GLN A 204 8.37 0.25 16.60
C GLN A 204 6.92 0.17 16.12
N SER A 205 6.27 -0.94 16.36
CA SER A 205 4.82 -1.13 16.19
C SER A 205 4.14 -1.36 17.55
N PRO A 206 2.81 -1.39 17.63
CA PRO A 206 2.10 -1.70 18.88
C PRO A 206 2.48 -3.07 19.47
N THR A 207 2.79 -4.04 18.63
CA THR A 207 3.03 -5.44 19.03
C THR A 207 4.51 -5.81 19.14
N GLY A 208 5.43 -4.90 18.77
CA GLY A 208 6.86 -5.18 18.77
C GLY A 208 7.62 -4.34 17.75
N VAL A 209 8.64 -4.90 17.13
CA VAL A 209 9.49 -4.22 16.13
C VAL A 209 9.26 -4.83 14.76
N GLN A 210 9.15 -3.99 13.76
CA GLN A 210 9.14 -4.34 12.34
C GLN A 210 10.47 -3.87 11.72
N ALA A 211 11.17 -4.77 11.05
CA ALA A 211 12.43 -4.45 10.40
C ALA A 211 12.51 -5.13 9.04
N GLY A 212 12.79 -4.37 8.00
CA GLY A 212 12.80 -4.89 6.64
C GLY A 212 13.67 -4.10 5.69
N LEU A 213 13.76 -4.60 4.47
CA LEU A 213 14.37 -3.90 3.35
C LEU A 213 13.66 -4.29 2.06
N ALA A 214 13.80 -3.45 1.05
CA ALA A 214 13.37 -3.80 -0.29
C ALA A 214 14.45 -3.40 -1.30
N LEU A 215 14.43 -4.08 -2.43
CA LEU A 215 15.34 -3.81 -3.54
C LEU A 215 14.58 -3.79 -4.86
N ARG A 216 15.19 -3.20 -5.88
CA ARG A 216 14.64 -3.22 -7.24
C ARG A 216 14.51 -4.66 -7.71
N HIS A 217 13.29 -5.07 -8.04
CA HIS A 217 13.03 -6.40 -8.60
C HIS A 217 13.34 -6.41 -10.10
N ASP A 218 14.24 -7.28 -10.49
CA ASP A 218 14.55 -7.59 -11.87
C ASP A 218 14.14 -9.05 -12.14
N PRO A 219 13.12 -9.30 -12.98
CA PRO A 219 12.71 -10.67 -13.29
C PRO A 219 13.78 -11.51 -13.96
N ALA A 220 14.71 -10.90 -14.72
CA ALA A 220 15.80 -11.58 -15.40
C ALA A 220 16.95 -11.93 -14.42
N ASN A 221 17.07 -11.20 -13.31
CA ASN A 221 18.10 -11.42 -12.31
C ASN A 221 17.46 -11.27 -10.91
N ALA A 222 16.55 -12.18 -10.58
CA ALA A 222 15.81 -12.14 -9.33
C ALA A 222 16.75 -12.33 -8.13
N ARG A 223 16.81 -11.31 -7.28
CA ARG A 223 17.59 -11.33 -6.03
C ARG A 223 16.63 -11.37 -4.85
N VAL A 224 16.95 -12.19 -3.86
CA VAL A 224 16.30 -12.19 -2.56
C VAL A 224 17.01 -11.15 -1.69
N PRO A 225 16.28 -10.25 -1.01
CA PRO A 225 16.91 -9.32 -0.07
C PRO A 225 17.61 -10.07 1.07
N ASP A 226 18.88 -9.74 1.33
CA ASP A 226 19.67 -10.28 2.44
C ASP A 226 19.29 -9.54 3.74
N ILE A 227 18.17 -9.93 4.34
CA ILE A 227 17.67 -9.30 5.56
C ILE A 227 18.55 -9.61 6.77
N ASP A 228 19.13 -10.80 6.86
CA ASP A 228 19.97 -11.19 8.00
C ASP A 228 21.27 -10.41 8.00
N GLY A 229 21.96 -10.32 6.85
CA GLY A 229 23.14 -9.50 6.69
C GLY A 229 22.85 -8.00 6.89
N PHE A 230 21.69 -7.53 6.43
CA PHE A 230 21.24 -6.17 6.70
C PHE A 230 21.09 -5.91 8.20
N LEU A 231 20.33 -6.74 8.92
CA LEU A 231 20.09 -6.55 10.37
C LEU A 231 21.37 -6.71 11.19
N LEU A 232 22.25 -7.62 10.81
CA LEU A 232 23.60 -7.73 11.43
C LEU A 232 24.37 -6.40 11.30
N ARG A 233 24.27 -5.72 10.17
CA ARG A 233 24.96 -4.46 9.91
C ARG A 233 24.33 -3.26 10.63
N VAL A 234 23.00 -3.14 10.59
CA VAL A 234 22.30 -1.90 10.98
C VAL A 234 21.50 -2.02 12.27
N GLY A 235 21.26 -3.23 12.79
CA GLY A 235 20.36 -3.46 13.92
C GLY A 235 20.72 -2.65 15.15
N ALA A 236 22.00 -2.63 15.54
CA ALA A 236 22.47 -1.84 16.68
C ALA A 236 22.27 -0.33 16.47
N ALA A 237 22.53 0.19 15.27
CA ALA A 237 22.32 1.61 14.94
C ALA A 237 20.82 1.98 14.97
N GLY A 238 19.94 1.07 14.56
CA GLY A 238 18.49 1.22 14.67
C GLY A 238 17.93 0.95 16.08
N GLY A 239 18.78 0.63 17.04
CA GLY A 239 18.36 0.37 18.42
C GLY A 239 17.64 -0.98 18.61
N LEU A 240 17.81 -1.92 17.67
CA LEU A 240 17.26 -3.27 17.79
C LEU A 240 18.07 -4.08 18.82
N PRO A 241 17.45 -4.72 19.81
CA PRO A 241 18.16 -5.60 20.75
C PRO A 241 18.86 -6.75 20.02
N ARG A 242 20.01 -7.17 20.56
CA ARG A 242 20.77 -8.30 20.01
C ARG A 242 20.07 -9.63 20.26
N HIS A 243 20.37 -10.63 19.42
CA HIS A 243 19.93 -12.01 19.60
C HIS A 243 18.42 -12.27 19.51
N LEU A 244 17.66 -11.31 18.95
CA LEU A 244 16.24 -11.53 18.69
C LEU A 244 16.04 -12.49 17.52
N LYS A 245 15.07 -13.38 17.67
CA LYS A 245 14.60 -14.25 16.57
C LYS A 245 13.30 -13.65 16.03
N PRO A 246 13.12 -13.58 14.70
CA PRO A 246 11.87 -13.12 14.12
C PRO A 246 10.75 -14.12 14.43
N GLY A 247 9.60 -13.60 14.86
CA GLY A 247 8.38 -14.39 15.05
C GLY A 247 7.63 -14.58 13.73
N HIS A 248 7.63 -13.56 12.86
CA HIS A 248 6.94 -13.59 11.59
C HIS A 248 7.78 -12.98 10.48
N THR A 249 7.54 -13.46 9.25
CA THR A 249 8.17 -12.93 8.03
C THR A 249 7.08 -12.53 7.03
N ARG A 250 7.24 -11.35 6.46
CA ARG A 250 6.43 -10.87 5.32
C ARG A 250 7.32 -10.67 4.12
N ALA A 251 6.81 -10.96 2.94
CA ALA A 251 7.50 -10.64 1.69
C ALA A 251 6.50 -10.34 0.58
N GLY A 252 6.87 -9.45 -0.34
CA GLY A 252 5.98 -9.11 -1.42
C GLY A 252 6.55 -8.15 -2.44
N LEU A 253 5.88 -8.09 -3.58
CA LEU A 253 6.15 -7.12 -4.64
C LEU A 253 5.39 -5.84 -4.37
N ILE A 254 6.07 -4.71 -4.51
CA ILE A 254 5.54 -3.36 -4.32
C ILE A 254 5.62 -2.63 -5.66
N PRO A 255 4.50 -2.15 -6.22
CA PRO A 255 4.53 -1.34 -7.44
C PRO A 255 5.41 -0.11 -7.30
N CYS A 256 6.21 0.21 -8.33
CA CYS A 256 7.06 1.40 -8.30
C CYS A 256 7.12 2.17 -9.62
N SER A 257 6.27 1.83 -10.60
CA SER A 257 6.16 2.55 -11.88
C SER A 257 5.23 3.75 -11.85
N GLY A 258 4.38 3.85 -10.82
CA GLY A 258 3.19 4.69 -10.82
C GLY A 258 2.00 4.03 -11.55
N PRO A 259 0.88 4.76 -11.72
CA PRO A 259 -0.35 4.21 -12.26
C PRO A 259 -0.21 3.58 -13.66
N VAL A 260 -0.93 2.49 -13.89
CA VAL A 260 -1.05 1.86 -15.20
C VAL A 260 -1.91 2.72 -16.13
N LEU A 261 -1.65 2.69 -17.43
CA LEU A 261 -2.36 3.55 -18.39
C LEU A 261 -3.82 3.11 -18.60
N ASP A 262 -4.06 1.81 -18.75
CA ASP A 262 -5.38 1.24 -18.97
C ASP A 262 -5.92 0.62 -17.67
N MET A 263 -6.28 1.50 -16.72
CA MET A 263 -6.77 1.07 -15.40
C MET A 263 -8.29 0.97 -15.33
N ALA A 264 -9.02 1.47 -16.32
CA ALA A 264 -10.48 1.46 -16.29
C ALA A 264 -11.03 1.35 -17.72
N ARG A 265 -11.88 0.37 -17.93
CA ARG A 265 -12.57 0.13 -19.21
C ARG A 265 -13.76 -0.81 -19.02
N ASP A 266 -14.79 -0.61 -19.80
CA ASP A 266 -15.87 -1.60 -19.94
C ASP A 266 -16.50 -2.05 -18.59
N ASN A 267 -16.73 -1.11 -17.68
CA ASN A 267 -17.22 -1.35 -16.33
C ASN A 267 -16.28 -2.23 -15.45
N ALA A 268 -14.99 -2.33 -15.82
CA ALA A 268 -13.95 -2.87 -14.96
C ALA A 268 -12.99 -1.75 -14.56
N ILE A 269 -12.62 -1.67 -13.28
CA ILE A 269 -11.77 -0.61 -12.73
C ILE A 269 -10.73 -1.22 -11.79
N LEU A 270 -9.47 -0.85 -11.97
CA LEU A 270 -8.38 -1.21 -11.04
C LEU A 270 -8.16 -0.09 -10.03
N ILE A 271 -7.90 -0.47 -8.77
CA ILE A 271 -7.62 0.47 -7.68
C ILE A 271 -6.42 0.02 -6.83
N GLY A 272 -5.82 0.95 -6.09
CA GLY A 272 -4.68 0.65 -5.22
C GLY A 272 -3.50 0.06 -5.98
N ASP A 273 -2.86 -0.94 -5.41
CA ASP A 273 -1.68 -1.61 -5.99
C ASP A 273 -1.98 -2.29 -7.34
N ALA A 274 -3.21 -2.74 -7.57
CA ALA A 274 -3.62 -3.31 -8.85
C ALA A 274 -3.56 -2.28 -9.98
N ALA A 275 -3.84 -1.02 -9.67
CA ALA A 275 -3.70 0.12 -10.58
C ALA A 275 -2.30 0.77 -10.52
N GLY A 276 -1.36 0.26 -9.73
CA GLY A 276 -0.03 0.87 -9.54
C GLY A 276 -0.06 2.18 -8.74
N ILE A 277 -1.08 2.41 -7.91
CA ILE A 277 -1.23 3.63 -7.11
C ILE A 277 -0.40 3.53 -5.83
N VAL A 278 0.89 3.55 -6.04
CA VAL A 278 1.93 3.54 -4.98
C VAL A 278 2.97 4.59 -5.33
N SER A 279 3.44 5.35 -4.35
CA SER A 279 4.49 6.35 -4.57
C SER A 279 5.77 5.67 -5.07
N PRO A 280 6.30 6.02 -6.26
CA PRO A 280 7.49 5.38 -6.81
C PRO A 280 8.76 5.56 -5.97
N VAL A 281 8.82 6.55 -5.10
CA VAL A 281 10.00 6.87 -4.28
C VAL A 281 9.87 6.27 -2.89
N THR A 282 8.76 6.50 -2.20
CA THR A 282 8.59 6.10 -0.80
C THR A 282 7.95 4.73 -0.64
N ALA A 283 7.49 4.09 -1.73
CA ALA A 283 6.64 2.90 -1.71
C ALA A 283 5.39 3.02 -0.78
N GLY A 284 5.10 4.23 -0.33
CA GLY A 284 3.90 4.56 0.44
C GLY A 284 2.67 4.55 -0.47
N GLY A 285 1.71 3.69 -0.19
CA GLY A 285 0.52 3.50 -1.02
C GLY A 285 -0.80 3.62 -0.28
N ILE A 286 -0.82 3.42 1.05
CA ILE A 286 -2.07 3.28 1.82
C ILE A 286 -3.00 4.48 1.64
N HIS A 287 -2.50 5.70 1.81
CA HIS A 287 -3.31 6.93 1.66
C HIS A 287 -3.88 7.08 0.25
N SER A 288 -3.01 7.04 -0.76
CA SER A 288 -3.44 7.17 -2.16
C SER A 288 -4.39 6.04 -2.60
N ALA A 289 -4.14 4.81 -2.14
CA ALA A 289 -4.98 3.66 -2.42
C ALA A 289 -6.36 3.79 -1.76
N TRP A 290 -6.40 4.27 -0.51
CA TRP A 290 -7.64 4.55 0.20
C TRP A 290 -8.47 5.62 -0.51
N GLU A 291 -7.88 6.80 -0.76
CA GLU A 291 -8.57 7.90 -1.44
C GLU A 291 -9.08 7.51 -2.82
N HIS A 292 -8.26 6.82 -3.60
CA HIS A 292 -8.66 6.37 -4.94
C HIS A 292 -9.83 5.38 -4.86
N GLY A 293 -9.73 4.35 -3.99
CA GLY A 293 -10.81 3.38 -3.79
C GLY A 293 -12.11 4.05 -3.34
N TRP A 294 -12.01 5.00 -2.40
CA TRP A 294 -13.16 5.77 -1.90
C TRP A 294 -13.84 6.59 -3.00
N LYS A 295 -13.06 7.30 -3.82
CA LYS A 295 -13.58 8.09 -4.94
C LYS A 295 -14.24 7.20 -5.99
N VAL A 296 -13.64 6.06 -6.32
CA VAL A 296 -14.20 5.09 -7.28
C VAL A 296 -15.53 4.51 -6.76
N GLY A 297 -15.59 4.06 -5.50
CA GLY A 297 -16.82 3.55 -4.91
C GLY A 297 -17.96 4.57 -4.92
N ARG A 298 -17.66 5.82 -4.59
CA ARG A 298 -18.62 6.94 -4.68
C ARG A 298 -19.07 7.21 -6.11
N ALA A 299 -18.15 7.20 -7.07
CA ALA A 299 -18.45 7.48 -8.47
C ALA A 299 -19.36 6.41 -9.07
N ILE A 300 -19.09 5.12 -8.79
CA ILE A 300 -19.95 4.03 -9.24
C ILE A 300 -21.37 4.20 -8.65
N ALA A 301 -21.47 4.52 -7.37
CA ALA A 301 -22.77 4.73 -6.74
C ALA A 301 -23.53 5.92 -7.35
N ALA A 302 -22.87 7.06 -7.54
CA ALA A 302 -23.49 8.23 -8.15
C ALA A 302 -23.94 7.94 -9.61
N HIS A 303 -23.12 7.22 -10.37
CA HIS A 303 -23.45 6.86 -11.75
C HIS A 303 -24.67 5.93 -11.83
N LEU A 304 -24.70 4.90 -11.00
CA LEU A 304 -25.77 3.90 -11.02
C LEU A 304 -27.10 4.41 -10.47
N ARG A 305 -27.10 5.40 -9.59
CA ARG A 305 -28.30 5.94 -8.94
C ARG A 305 -28.79 7.23 -9.56
N ASP A 306 -27.86 8.14 -9.89
CA ASP A 306 -28.16 9.52 -10.20
C ASP A 306 -27.73 9.92 -11.62
N GLY A 307 -27.19 8.97 -12.42
CA GLY A 307 -26.64 9.26 -13.75
C GLY A 307 -25.39 10.13 -13.72
N GLY A 308 -24.64 10.09 -12.63
CA GLY A 308 -23.41 10.85 -12.46
C GLY A 308 -22.31 10.53 -13.49
N PRO A 309 -21.14 11.21 -13.40
CA PRO A 309 -20.02 11.00 -14.32
C PRO A 309 -19.61 9.53 -14.43
N GLY A 310 -19.08 9.14 -15.60
CA GLY A 310 -18.58 7.78 -15.82
C GLY A 310 -17.50 7.41 -14.81
N PRO A 311 -17.67 6.32 -14.03
CA PRO A 311 -16.74 5.95 -12.98
C PRO A 311 -15.32 5.65 -13.48
N GLU A 312 -15.19 5.20 -14.71
CA GLU A 312 -13.90 4.94 -15.37
C GLU A 312 -13.10 6.24 -15.52
N GLN A 313 -13.75 7.32 -15.98
CA GLN A 313 -13.10 8.62 -16.10
C GLN A 313 -12.71 9.18 -14.72
N VAL A 314 -13.59 9.03 -13.72
CA VAL A 314 -13.30 9.44 -12.34
C VAL A 314 -12.10 8.66 -11.78
N ALA A 315 -11.99 7.36 -12.07
CA ALA A 315 -10.85 6.55 -11.65
C ALA A 315 -9.53 7.03 -12.26
N ILE A 316 -9.55 7.35 -13.57
CA ILE A 316 -8.38 7.87 -14.30
C ILE A 316 -7.95 9.24 -13.75
N ASP A 317 -8.89 10.15 -13.57
CA ASP A 317 -8.63 11.53 -13.13
C ASP A 317 -8.20 11.60 -11.65
N ALA A 318 -8.72 10.71 -10.80
CA ALA A 318 -8.37 10.62 -9.40
C ALA A 318 -7.01 9.96 -9.16
N ALA A 319 -6.44 9.27 -10.14
CA ALA A 319 -5.16 8.60 -9.99
C ALA A 319 -4.00 9.63 -9.91
N PRO A 320 -3.11 9.53 -8.91
CA PRO A 320 -2.00 10.46 -8.76
C PRO A 320 -0.97 10.26 -9.88
N ARG A 321 -0.62 11.32 -10.59
CA ARG A 321 0.29 11.23 -11.77
C ARG A 321 1.74 10.95 -11.42
N PHE A 322 2.20 11.27 -10.20
CA PHE A 322 3.57 11.05 -9.69
C PHE A 322 4.73 11.51 -10.60
N ARG A 323 4.54 12.53 -11.46
CA ARG A 323 5.52 12.93 -12.50
C ARG A 323 6.92 13.13 -11.94
N ALA A 324 7.08 14.00 -10.95
CA ALA A 324 8.38 14.28 -10.32
C ALA A 324 8.95 13.04 -9.61
N LYS A 325 8.09 12.27 -8.89
CA LYS A 325 8.53 11.05 -8.21
C LYS A 325 8.98 9.95 -9.20
N ARG A 326 8.36 9.86 -10.37
CA ARG A 326 8.77 8.95 -11.44
C ARG A 326 10.12 9.34 -12.03
N ALA A 327 10.35 10.64 -12.28
CA ALA A 327 11.64 11.13 -12.74
C ALA A 327 12.74 10.88 -11.70
N LEU A 328 12.48 11.15 -10.42
CA LEU A 328 13.40 10.86 -9.33
C LEU A 328 13.68 9.34 -9.22
N ARG A 329 12.65 8.51 -9.36
CA ARG A 329 12.80 7.05 -9.38
C ARG A 329 13.71 6.60 -10.50
N TRP A 330 13.48 7.12 -11.73
CA TRP A 330 14.29 6.82 -12.89
C TRP A 330 15.77 7.18 -12.68
N ALA A 331 16.04 8.36 -12.12
CA ALA A 331 17.40 8.82 -11.80
C ALA A 331 18.04 7.93 -10.73
N TYR A 332 17.32 7.63 -9.65
CA TYR A 332 17.82 6.81 -8.54
C TYR A 332 18.15 5.38 -8.97
N ASP A 333 17.34 4.77 -9.85
CA ASP A 333 17.60 3.42 -10.37
C ASP A 333 18.91 3.34 -11.18
N ARG A 334 19.37 4.46 -11.77
CA ARG A 334 20.57 4.53 -12.62
C ARG A 334 21.80 5.06 -11.91
N LEU A 335 21.60 5.98 -10.99
CA LEU A 335 22.65 6.80 -10.40
C LEU A 335 22.79 6.59 -8.90
N GLN A 336 22.45 5.40 -8.40
CA GLN A 336 22.62 5.10 -6.98
C GLN A 336 24.09 4.88 -6.64
N PHE A 337 24.66 5.84 -5.89
CA PHE A 337 25.98 5.77 -5.29
C PHE A 337 25.86 5.94 -3.78
N ASP A 338 26.67 5.22 -3.00
CA ASP A 338 26.68 5.31 -1.54
C ASP A 338 27.45 6.55 -1.06
N TRP A 339 28.58 6.90 -1.71
CA TRP A 339 29.47 7.97 -1.28
C TRP A 339 28.85 9.38 -1.16
N PRO A 340 27.86 9.79 -2.00
CA PRO A 340 27.26 11.11 -1.80
C PRO A 340 26.48 11.21 -0.49
N PHE A 341 25.82 10.11 -0.09
CA PHE A 341 25.10 10.07 1.17
C PHE A 341 26.05 10.04 2.36
N ASP A 342 27.19 9.35 2.25
CA ASP A 342 28.21 9.32 3.28
C ASP A 342 28.85 10.71 3.55
N LEU A 343 29.01 11.51 2.51
CA LEU A 343 29.63 12.85 2.60
C LEU A 343 28.61 13.95 2.85
N LEU A 344 27.44 13.90 2.23
CA LEU A 344 26.50 15.00 2.13
C LEU A 344 25.27 14.87 3.03
N LEU A 345 25.15 13.82 3.84
CA LEU A 345 23.97 13.56 4.67
C LEU A 345 23.55 14.78 5.52
N HIS A 346 24.52 15.50 6.07
CA HIS A 346 24.27 16.68 6.90
C HIS A 346 24.19 17.99 6.11
N SER A 347 24.38 17.94 4.78
CA SER A 347 24.30 19.14 3.95
C SER A 347 22.86 19.68 3.88
N PRO A 348 22.66 21.01 3.89
CA PRO A 348 21.33 21.60 3.80
C PRO A 348 20.51 21.12 2.58
N PRO A 349 21.09 20.97 1.35
CA PRO A 349 20.35 20.49 0.21
C PRO A 349 19.83 19.06 0.36
N LEU A 350 20.65 18.14 0.90
CA LEU A 350 20.23 16.74 1.06
C LEU A 350 19.21 16.60 2.18
N ARG A 351 19.39 17.31 3.29
CA ARG A 351 18.42 17.40 4.37
C ARG A 351 17.07 17.91 3.86
N TRP A 352 17.09 19.04 3.12
CA TRP A 352 15.90 19.59 2.51
C TRP A 352 15.20 18.59 1.56
N ALA A 353 15.97 17.89 0.72
CA ALA A 353 15.42 16.86 -0.18
C ALA A 353 14.77 15.71 0.60
N ALA A 354 15.39 15.25 1.69
CA ALA A 354 14.83 14.22 2.55
C ALA A 354 13.52 14.69 3.23
N GLU A 355 13.47 15.92 3.73
CA GLU A 355 12.25 16.52 4.31
C GLU A 355 11.12 16.59 3.27
N GLN A 356 11.44 16.89 1.99
CA GLN A 356 10.45 16.84 0.91
C GLN A 356 9.89 15.43 0.69
N VAL A 357 10.74 14.40 0.78
CA VAL A 357 10.33 13.00 0.57
C VAL A 357 9.41 12.52 1.68
N TYR A 358 9.73 12.82 2.94
CA TYR A 358 9.01 12.29 4.09
C TYR A 358 7.84 13.17 4.54
N PHE A 359 7.96 14.50 4.47
CA PHE A 359 6.97 15.42 5.05
C PHE A 359 6.28 16.31 4.02
N HIS A 360 6.60 16.21 2.73
CA HIS A 360 5.95 16.92 1.62
C HIS A 360 5.85 18.45 1.81
N LYS A 361 6.84 19.08 2.46
CA LYS A 361 6.85 20.55 2.74
C LYS A 361 5.56 21.09 3.36
N ARG A 362 4.87 20.34 4.15
CA ARG A 362 3.73 20.93 4.85
C ARG A 362 4.26 21.84 5.94
N ARG A 363 4.32 23.12 5.61
CA ARG A 363 4.37 24.18 6.61
C ARG A 363 3.01 24.11 7.33
N CYS A 364 3.08 23.87 8.64
CA CYS A 364 1.94 24.08 9.51
C CYS A 364 1.61 25.58 9.53
#